data_ff31ce57fc43cf8f06ea589d61ad135c
#
_entry.id   ff31ce57fc43cf8f06ea589d61ad135c
#
_cell.length_a   1.000
_cell.length_b   1.000
_cell.length_c   1.000
_cell.angle_alpha   90.00
_cell.angle_beta   90.00
_cell.angle_gamma   90.00
#
_symmetry.space_group_name_H-M   'P 1'
#
loop_
_entity.id
_entity.type
_entity.pdbx_description
1 polymer ?
#
loop_
_entity_poly.entity_id
_entity_poly.type
_entity_poly.pdbx_seq_one_letter_code
_entity_poly.pdbx_strand_id
1 'polypeptide(L)'
;MKKSITTILLFISLGLFSQQQAAYTAAWPADWTLDQNTSALELVLELQKAAENSDYTTARSLFHSDFTAILSDGSPLNGLDEMDAAFKDFINNYNIRIRPLTWIPLKDKATDQRWVLLWTYEQYVASDSSSQQLAAHEMFRIKDGKIIYLSQWQRPLK
;
A
#
# COMPACT_ATOMS: atom_id res chain seq x y z
N MET A 1 -73.22 -13.07 -0.87
CA MET A 1 -71.91 -13.03 -0.17
C MET A 1 -70.83 -13.00 -1.21
N LYS A 2 -70.23 -11.82 -1.43
CA LYS A 2 -69.13 -11.65 -2.39
C LYS A 2 -67.81 -11.80 -1.63
N LYS A 3 -66.99 -12.81 -1.95
CA LYS A 3 -65.65 -12.97 -1.40
C LYS A 3 -64.69 -12.10 -2.19
N SER A 4 -64.21 -11.01 -1.57
CA SER A 4 -63.10 -10.21 -2.11
C SER A 4 -61.79 -10.96 -1.91
N ILE A 5 -61.14 -11.36 -3.01
CA ILE A 5 -59.78 -11.88 -3.01
C ILE A 5 -58.87 -10.68 -3.09
N THR A 6 -58.25 -10.34 -1.98
CA THR A 6 -57.21 -9.31 -1.90
C THR A 6 -55.91 -9.96 -2.40
N THR A 7 -55.56 -9.68 -3.63
CA THR A 7 -54.26 -10.08 -4.20
C THR A 7 -53.16 -9.17 -3.61
N ILE A 8 -52.40 -9.70 -2.68
CA ILE A 8 -51.21 -9.03 -2.17
C ILE A 8 -50.11 -9.15 -3.27
N LEU A 9 -49.94 -8.07 -4.02
CA LEU A 9 -48.77 -7.93 -4.90
C LEU A 9 -47.54 -7.69 -4.02
N LEU A 10 -46.81 -8.78 -3.80
CA LEU A 10 -45.47 -8.72 -3.19
C LEU A 10 -44.54 -8.09 -4.24
N PHE A 11 -44.30 -6.79 -4.15
CA PHE A 11 -43.22 -6.13 -4.87
C PHE A 11 -41.90 -6.66 -4.29
N ILE A 12 -41.39 -7.72 -4.86
CA ILE A 12 -39.97 -8.06 -4.74
C ILE A 12 -39.24 -6.96 -5.50
N SER A 13 -38.83 -5.91 -4.79
CA SER A 13 -37.81 -5.01 -5.27
C SER A 13 -36.52 -5.81 -5.34
N LEU A 14 -36.34 -6.49 -6.47
CA LEU A 14 -35.00 -6.87 -6.91
C LEU A 14 -34.26 -5.56 -7.05
N GLY A 15 -33.54 -5.19 -5.99
CA GLY A 15 -32.50 -4.19 -6.06
C GLY A 15 -31.49 -4.68 -7.08
N LEU A 16 -31.72 -4.32 -8.32
CA LEU A 16 -30.68 -4.31 -9.32
C LEU A 16 -29.66 -3.31 -8.77
N PHE A 17 -28.70 -3.83 -8.00
CA PHE A 17 -27.43 -3.16 -7.85
C PHE A 17 -26.83 -3.13 -9.25
N SER A 18 -27.30 -2.16 -10.05
CA SER A 18 -26.59 -1.71 -11.21
C SER A 18 -25.22 -1.28 -10.67
N GLN A 19 -24.24 -2.17 -10.81
CA GLN A 19 -22.86 -1.73 -10.74
C GLN A 19 -22.76 -0.65 -11.81
N GLN A 20 -22.78 0.60 -11.36
CA GLN A 20 -22.59 1.74 -12.24
C GLN A 20 -21.24 1.51 -12.89
N GLN A 21 -21.27 1.17 -14.19
CA GLN A 21 -20.05 0.94 -14.93
C GLN A 21 -19.22 2.21 -14.82
N ALA A 22 -18.03 2.09 -14.24
CA ALA A 22 -17.16 3.24 -14.05
C ALA A 22 -16.92 3.91 -15.43
N ALA A 23 -16.93 5.22 -15.45
CA ALA A 23 -16.70 6.00 -16.68
C ALA A 23 -15.30 5.75 -17.28
N TYR A 24 -14.41 5.16 -16.51
CA TYR A 24 -13.02 4.85 -16.88
C TYR A 24 -12.75 3.37 -16.69
N THR A 25 -12.00 2.79 -17.63
CA THR A 25 -11.46 1.43 -17.48
C THR A 25 -10.16 1.52 -16.68
N ALA A 26 -10.03 0.68 -15.64
CA ALA A 26 -8.79 0.59 -14.89
C ALA A 26 -7.65 0.13 -15.81
N ALA A 27 -6.49 0.80 -15.70
CA ALA A 27 -5.30 0.41 -16.46
C ALA A 27 -4.80 -1.00 -16.04
N TRP A 28 -5.06 -1.36 -14.79
CA TRP A 28 -4.76 -2.70 -14.24
C TRP A 28 -6.05 -3.29 -13.67
N PRO A 29 -6.88 -3.93 -14.52
CA PRO A 29 -8.05 -4.62 -14.03
C PRO A 29 -7.62 -5.82 -13.19
N ALA A 30 -8.11 -5.88 -11.95
CA ALA A 30 -7.83 -6.96 -11.04
C ALA A 30 -9.08 -7.31 -10.22
N ASP A 31 -9.24 -8.58 -9.88
CA ASP A 31 -10.29 -9.04 -8.97
C ASP A 31 -9.76 -9.00 -7.54
N TRP A 32 -9.72 -7.79 -6.97
CA TRP A 32 -9.19 -7.54 -5.65
C TRP A 32 -10.09 -8.07 -4.54
N THR A 33 -9.47 -8.70 -3.56
CA THR A 33 -10.09 -9.07 -2.29
C THR A 33 -9.15 -8.71 -1.14
N LEU A 34 -9.69 -8.60 0.08
CA LEU A 34 -8.85 -8.47 1.27
C LEU A 34 -8.01 -9.74 1.42
N ASP A 35 -6.70 -9.58 1.60
CA ASP A 35 -5.82 -10.71 1.89
C ASP A 35 -5.95 -11.07 3.37
N GLN A 36 -6.42 -12.29 3.64
CA GLN A 36 -6.52 -12.82 5.00
C GLN A 36 -5.16 -13.36 5.51
N ASN A 37 -4.17 -13.49 4.62
CA ASN A 37 -2.83 -13.89 4.99
C ASN A 37 -2.01 -12.65 5.34
N THR A 38 -1.54 -12.56 6.58
CA THR A 38 -0.82 -11.39 7.11
C THR A 38 0.62 -11.27 6.61
N SER A 39 1.18 -12.29 5.96
CA SER A 39 2.61 -12.32 5.61
C SER A 39 3.08 -11.13 4.75
N ALA A 40 2.24 -10.66 3.82
CA ALA A 40 2.56 -9.49 3.01
C ALA A 40 2.58 -8.20 3.85
N LEU A 41 1.64 -8.06 4.78
CA LEU A 41 1.58 -6.94 5.71
C LEU A 41 2.78 -6.97 6.67
N GLU A 42 3.08 -8.11 7.26
CA GLU A 42 4.22 -8.30 8.18
C GLU A 42 5.54 -7.91 7.51
N LEU A 43 5.74 -8.33 6.25
CA LEU A 43 6.91 -7.95 5.45
C LEU A 43 7.05 -6.42 5.30
N VAL A 44 5.96 -5.72 5.02
CA VAL A 44 5.96 -4.26 4.88
C VAL A 44 6.21 -3.57 6.23
N LEU A 45 5.60 -4.04 7.31
CA LEU A 45 5.83 -3.49 8.65
C LEU A 45 7.27 -3.76 9.13
N GLU A 46 7.87 -4.88 8.75
CA GLU A 46 9.28 -5.18 9.01
C GLU A 46 10.20 -4.18 8.26
N LEU A 47 9.90 -3.83 7.01
CA LEU A 47 10.62 -2.79 6.29
C LEU A 47 10.56 -1.44 7.02
N GLN A 48 9.37 -1.01 7.47
CA GLN A 48 9.21 0.23 8.21
C GLN A 48 10.07 0.24 9.49
N LYS A 49 10.07 -0.88 10.22
CA LYS A 49 10.88 -1.03 11.43
C LYS A 49 12.38 -1.06 11.13
N ALA A 50 12.80 -1.69 10.05
CA ALA A 50 14.20 -1.69 9.61
C ALA A 50 14.68 -0.26 9.29
N ALA A 51 13.83 0.55 8.63
CA ALA A 51 14.12 1.96 8.38
C ALA A 51 14.27 2.78 9.67
N GLU A 52 13.37 2.63 10.65
CA GLU A 52 13.47 3.29 11.96
C GLU A 52 14.75 2.94 12.73
N ASN A 53 15.21 1.70 12.60
CA ASN A 53 16.40 1.19 13.29
C ASN A 53 17.69 1.41 12.48
N SER A 54 17.62 2.04 11.31
CA SER A 54 18.71 2.16 10.35
C SER A 54 19.35 0.80 9.99
N ASP A 55 18.53 -0.26 10.00
CA ASP A 55 18.94 -1.63 9.68
C ASP A 55 18.87 -1.89 8.18
N TYR A 56 19.92 -1.43 7.50
CA TYR A 56 20.05 -1.62 6.06
C TYR A 56 20.03 -3.09 5.64
N THR A 57 20.67 -3.97 6.41
CA THR A 57 20.80 -5.39 6.07
C THR A 57 19.43 -6.08 6.03
N THR A 58 18.64 -5.88 7.08
CA THR A 58 17.27 -6.38 7.10
C THR A 58 16.46 -5.75 5.98
N ALA A 59 16.44 -4.42 5.85
CA ALA A 59 15.68 -3.75 4.80
C ALA A 59 15.98 -4.30 3.40
N ARG A 60 17.27 -4.39 3.04
CA ARG A 60 17.70 -4.92 1.75
C ARG A 60 17.20 -6.35 1.51
N SER A 61 17.20 -7.18 2.54
CA SER A 61 16.78 -8.56 2.42
C SER A 61 15.29 -8.73 2.08
N LEU A 62 14.47 -7.72 2.30
CA LEU A 62 13.02 -7.73 2.05
C LEU A 62 12.66 -7.45 0.60
N PHE A 63 13.59 -6.93 -0.21
CA PHE A 63 13.34 -6.56 -1.61
C PHE A 63 13.66 -7.69 -2.58
N HIS A 64 12.89 -7.74 -3.66
CA HIS A 64 13.12 -8.64 -4.80
C HIS A 64 14.25 -8.09 -5.71
N SER A 65 14.95 -8.97 -6.43
CA SER A 65 16.02 -8.54 -7.38
C SER A 65 15.51 -7.57 -8.44
N ASP A 66 14.30 -7.75 -8.91
CA ASP A 66 13.65 -6.93 -9.96
C ASP A 66 12.85 -5.76 -9.37
N PHE A 67 13.24 -5.29 -8.18
CA PHE A 67 12.54 -4.19 -7.51
C PHE A 67 12.52 -2.92 -8.36
N THR A 68 11.37 -2.24 -8.34
CA THR A 68 11.21 -0.90 -8.92
C THR A 68 10.39 -0.01 -7.98
N ALA A 69 10.59 1.30 -8.04
CA ALA A 69 9.76 2.23 -7.27
C ALA A 69 9.47 3.53 -8.04
N ILE A 70 8.45 4.22 -7.57
CA ILE A 70 8.19 5.63 -7.85
C ILE A 70 8.19 6.35 -6.51
N LEU A 71 9.14 7.23 -6.31
CA LEU A 71 9.27 8.01 -5.08
C LEU A 71 8.28 9.18 -5.02
N SER A 72 8.19 9.82 -3.87
CA SER A 72 7.23 10.89 -3.62
C SER A 72 7.43 12.14 -4.49
N ASP A 73 8.62 12.36 -5.02
CA ASP A 73 8.94 13.42 -5.98
C ASP A 73 8.70 13.02 -7.45
N GLY A 74 8.22 11.79 -7.68
CA GLY A 74 7.98 11.22 -9.00
C GLY A 74 9.21 10.56 -9.63
N SER A 75 10.38 10.56 -8.99
CA SER A 75 11.57 9.91 -9.50
C SER A 75 11.43 8.38 -9.48
N PRO A 76 11.84 7.67 -10.54
CA PRO A 76 11.87 6.22 -10.54
C PRO A 76 13.13 5.69 -9.86
N LEU A 77 13.03 4.50 -9.23
CA LEU A 77 14.15 3.64 -8.88
C LEU A 77 14.04 2.33 -9.64
N ASN A 78 15.12 1.88 -10.25
CA ASN A 78 15.16 0.68 -11.07
C ASN A 78 16.25 -0.28 -10.57
N GLY A 79 15.81 -1.32 -9.87
CA GLY A 79 16.68 -2.35 -9.34
C GLY A 79 17.23 -2.07 -7.95
N LEU A 80 17.87 -3.09 -7.41
CA LEU A 80 18.38 -3.08 -6.03
C LEU A 80 19.52 -2.08 -5.81
N ASP A 81 20.35 -1.82 -6.81
CA ASP A 81 21.52 -0.94 -6.64
C ASP A 81 21.08 0.52 -6.45
N GLU A 82 20.09 0.99 -7.21
CA GLU A 82 19.52 2.33 -7.01
C GLU A 82 18.78 2.43 -5.69
N MET A 83 18.02 1.39 -5.33
CA MET A 83 17.36 1.31 -4.03
C MET A 83 18.35 1.33 -2.88
N ASP A 84 19.44 0.56 -2.99
CA ASP A 84 20.51 0.51 -1.99
C ASP A 84 21.12 1.89 -1.75
N ALA A 85 21.43 2.61 -2.82
CA ALA A 85 22.00 3.95 -2.74
C ALA A 85 21.02 4.92 -2.05
N ALA A 86 19.76 4.94 -2.51
CA ALA A 86 18.72 5.83 -1.96
C ALA A 86 18.41 5.52 -0.49
N PHE A 87 18.29 4.24 -0.14
CA PHE A 87 17.97 3.83 1.23
C PHE A 87 19.13 4.12 2.21
N LYS A 88 20.38 3.85 1.80
CA LYS A 88 21.55 4.19 2.61
C LYS A 88 21.69 5.68 2.82
N ASP A 89 21.48 6.48 1.78
CA ASP A 89 21.49 7.94 1.90
C ASP A 89 20.43 8.39 2.90
N PHE A 90 19.22 7.87 2.78
CA PHE A 90 18.09 8.21 3.64
C PHE A 90 18.36 7.89 5.11
N ILE A 91 18.75 6.65 5.45
CA ILE A 91 18.99 6.26 6.86
C ILE A 91 20.26 6.89 7.46
N ASN A 92 21.23 7.31 6.63
CA ASN A 92 22.43 8.01 7.11
C ASN A 92 22.16 9.48 7.40
N ASN A 93 21.21 10.09 6.69
CA ASN A 93 20.91 11.52 6.82
C ASN A 93 19.82 11.82 7.83
N TYR A 94 18.97 10.83 8.18
CA TYR A 94 17.81 11.06 9.03
C TYR A 94 17.67 10.01 10.14
N ASN A 95 17.32 10.49 11.34
CA ASN A 95 16.71 9.63 12.36
C ASN A 95 15.21 9.59 12.07
N ILE A 96 14.70 8.39 11.80
CA ILE A 96 13.38 8.17 11.27
C ILE A 96 12.45 7.66 12.37
N ARG A 97 11.23 8.20 12.42
CA ARG A 97 10.12 7.70 13.25
C ARG A 97 8.92 7.50 12.35
N ILE A 98 8.35 6.31 12.39
CA ILE A 98 7.20 5.94 11.56
C ILE A 98 6.07 5.49 12.47
N ARG A 99 4.89 6.07 12.29
CA ARG A 99 3.68 5.67 12.98
C ARG A 99 2.64 5.23 11.96
N PRO A 100 2.45 3.92 11.76
CA PRO A 100 1.36 3.41 10.94
C PRO A 100 0.01 3.88 11.48
N LEU A 101 -0.86 4.37 10.58
CA LEU A 101 -2.22 4.82 10.90
C LEU A 101 -3.23 3.76 10.54
N THR A 102 -3.11 3.21 9.33
CA THR A 102 -3.97 2.16 8.82
C THR A 102 -3.31 1.48 7.63
N TRP A 103 -3.80 0.30 7.27
CA TRP A 103 -3.34 -0.48 6.13
C TRP A 103 -4.48 -1.29 5.53
N ILE A 104 -4.32 -1.65 4.27
CA ILE A 104 -5.23 -2.54 3.55
C ILE A 104 -4.38 -3.57 2.80
N PRO A 105 -4.33 -4.83 3.28
CA PRO A 105 -3.74 -5.92 2.52
C PRO A 105 -4.73 -6.40 1.47
N LEU A 106 -4.27 -6.50 0.23
CA LEU A 106 -5.08 -6.92 -0.92
C LEU A 106 -4.43 -8.10 -1.62
N LYS A 107 -5.28 -8.94 -2.18
CA LYS A 107 -4.88 -10.05 -3.05
C LYS A 107 -5.69 -9.99 -4.34
N ASP A 108 -5.00 -10.13 -5.48
CA ASP A 108 -5.63 -10.34 -6.77
C ASP A 108 -5.89 -11.85 -6.94
N LYS A 109 -7.17 -12.24 -7.04
CA LYS A 109 -7.57 -13.63 -7.18
C LYS A 109 -7.10 -14.26 -8.50
N ALA A 110 -6.94 -13.45 -9.54
CA ALA A 110 -6.57 -13.94 -10.86
C ALA A 110 -5.08 -14.29 -10.97
N THR A 111 -4.22 -13.50 -10.32
CA THR A 111 -2.75 -13.59 -10.46
C THR A 111 -2.04 -14.03 -9.18
N ASP A 112 -2.77 -14.17 -8.08
CA ASP A 112 -2.21 -14.38 -6.72
C ASP A 112 -1.24 -13.29 -6.25
N GLN A 113 -1.18 -12.16 -6.95
CA GLN A 113 -0.37 -11.02 -6.54
C GLN A 113 -0.91 -10.39 -5.26
N ARG A 114 -0.01 -10.01 -4.37
CA ARG A 114 -0.35 -9.36 -3.11
C ARG A 114 0.10 -7.92 -3.10
N TRP A 115 -0.72 -7.09 -2.49
CA TRP A 115 -0.47 -5.68 -2.34
C TRP A 115 -0.74 -5.26 -0.90
N VAL A 116 0.00 -4.27 -0.44
CA VAL A 116 -0.28 -3.61 0.84
C VAL A 116 -0.33 -2.11 0.57
N LEU A 117 -1.46 -1.51 0.93
CA LEU A 117 -1.57 -0.06 1.01
C LEU A 117 -1.36 0.33 2.47
N LEU A 118 -0.50 1.31 2.71
CA LEU A 118 -0.12 1.74 4.05
C LEU A 118 -0.22 3.26 4.15
N TRP A 119 -0.80 3.76 5.22
CA TRP A 119 -0.79 5.19 5.58
C TRP A 119 -0.04 5.37 6.88
N THR A 120 0.88 6.34 6.88
CA THR A 120 1.75 6.62 8.03
C THR A 120 1.78 8.11 8.37
N TYR A 121 2.12 8.41 9.62
CA TYR A 121 2.80 9.65 9.97
C TYR A 121 4.28 9.36 10.18
N GLU A 122 5.11 10.21 9.59
CA GLU A 122 6.55 10.05 9.60
C GLU A 122 7.21 11.33 10.11
N GLN A 123 8.27 11.15 10.87
CA GLN A 123 9.15 12.23 11.31
C GLN A 123 10.58 11.90 10.91
N TYR A 124 11.21 12.82 10.20
CA TYR A 124 12.61 12.76 9.82
C TYR A 124 13.37 13.84 10.56
N VAL A 125 14.38 13.44 11.32
CA VAL A 125 15.24 14.37 12.06
C VAL A 125 16.63 14.30 11.47
N ALA A 126 17.09 15.38 10.84
CA ALA A 126 18.42 15.47 10.24
C ALA A 126 19.51 15.69 11.31
N SER A 127 20.77 15.52 10.94
CA SER A 127 21.92 15.67 11.83
C SER A 127 22.08 17.07 12.43
N ASP A 128 21.58 18.11 11.75
CA ASP A 128 21.53 19.49 12.24
C ASP A 128 20.34 19.78 13.18
N SER A 129 19.62 18.74 13.59
CA SER A 129 18.42 18.81 14.42
C SER A 129 17.20 19.44 13.74
N SER A 130 17.27 19.78 12.46
CA SER A 130 16.07 20.13 11.72
C SER A 130 15.14 18.91 11.61
N SER A 131 13.83 19.14 11.67
CA SER A 131 12.87 18.05 11.59
C SER A 131 11.74 18.36 10.63
N GLN A 132 11.29 17.32 9.96
CA GLN A 132 10.14 17.35 9.06
C GLN A 132 9.12 16.30 9.48
N GLN A 133 7.85 16.68 9.48
CA GLN A 133 6.75 15.75 9.69
C GLN A 133 5.95 15.60 8.39
N LEU A 134 5.61 14.37 8.08
CA LEU A 134 4.95 13.99 6.83
C LEU A 134 3.75 13.10 7.11
N ALA A 135 2.73 13.23 6.28
CA ALA A 135 1.77 12.15 6.06
C ALA A 135 2.18 11.44 4.77
N ALA A 136 2.35 10.12 4.86
CA ALA A 136 2.70 9.31 3.71
C ALA A 136 1.58 8.33 3.37
N HIS A 137 1.49 7.99 2.09
CA HIS A 137 0.71 6.90 1.55
C HIS A 137 1.61 6.08 0.64
N GLU A 138 1.71 4.82 0.93
CA GLU A 138 2.59 3.89 0.24
C GLU A 138 1.80 2.70 -0.30
N MET A 139 2.21 2.22 -1.45
CA MET A 139 1.63 1.04 -2.08
C MET A 139 2.75 0.08 -2.44
N PHE A 140 2.73 -1.08 -1.82
CA PHE A 140 3.70 -2.15 -2.00
C PHE A 140 3.10 -3.30 -2.78
N ARG A 141 3.83 -3.82 -3.76
CA ARG A 141 3.52 -5.09 -4.42
C ARG A 141 4.51 -6.15 -3.98
N ILE A 142 3.98 -7.32 -3.62
CA ILE A 142 4.76 -8.44 -3.12
C ILE A 142 4.71 -9.59 -4.14
N LYS A 143 5.87 -10.17 -4.41
CA LYS A 143 6.06 -11.36 -5.23
C LYS A 143 7.08 -12.27 -4.55
N ASP A 144 6.80 -13.55 -4.50
CA ASP A 144 7.69 -14.59 -3.93
C ASP A 144 8.20 -14.24 -2.52
N GLY A 145 7.34 -13.63 -1.69
CA GLY A 145 7.66 -13.20 -0.34
C GLY A 145 8.64 -12.02 -0.26
N LYS A 146 8.78 -11.23 -1.33
CA LYS A 146 9.65 -10.05 -1.42
C LYS A 146 8.90 -8.86 -1.99
N ILE A 147 9.31 -7.65 -1.62
CA ILE A 147 8.78 -6.40 -2.18
C ILE A 147 9.39 -6.20 -3.57
N ILE A 148 8.52 -6.18 -4.60
CA ILE A 148 8.96 -6.00 -6.00
C ILE A 148 8.62 -4.60 -6.53
N TYR A 149 7.73 -3.88 -5.88
CA TYR A 149 7.34 -2.54 -6.28
C TYR A 149 6.93 -1.70 -5.08
N LEU A 150 7.29 -0.42 -5.13
CA LEU A 150 6.83 0.62 -4.20
C LEU A 150 6.35 1.84 -5.00
N SER A 151 5.22 2.39 -4.62
CA SER A 151 4.84 3.75 -5.00
C SER A 151 4.54 4.55 -3.75
N GLN A 152 5.11 5.75 -3.66
CA GLN A 152 5.07 6.57 -2.46
C GLN A 152 4.53 7.97 -2.76
N TRP A 153 3.65 8.46 -1.91
CA TRP A 153 3.19 9.84 -1.88
C TRP A 153 3.39 10.41 -0.48
N GLN A 154 3.99 11.58 -0.41
CA GLN A 154 4.24 12.25 0.85
C GLN A 154 3.70 13.68 0.81
N ARG A 155 3.23 14.16 1.96
CA ARG A 155 2.80 15.54 2.13
C ARG A 155 3.33 16.08 3.47
N PRO A 156 4.07 17.20 3.46
CA PRO A 156 4.47 17.87 4.69
C PRO A 156 3.26 18.23 5.55
N LEU A 157 3.38 18.01 6.86
CA LEU A 157 2.42 18.50 7.85
C LEU A 157 2.84 19.91 8.27
N LYS A 158 1.86 20.79 8.40
CA LYS A 158 2.07 22.18 8.84
C LYS A 158 2.13 22.24 10.36
#